data_30c3ae7892978b718c093389f0719986
#
_entry.id   30c3ae7892978b718c093389f0719986
#
_cell.length_a   1.000
_cell.length_b   1.000
_cell.length_c   1.000
_cell.angle_alpha   90.00
_cell.angle_beta   90.00
_cell.angle_gamma   90.00
#
_symmetry.space_group_name_H-M   'P 1'
#
loop_
_entity.id
_entity.type
_entity.pdbx_description
1 polymer ?
#
loop_
_entity_poly.entity_id
_entity_poly.type
_entity_poly.pdbx_seq_one_letter_code
_entity_poly.pdbx_strand_id
1 'polypeptide(L)'
;LIHLEEIGYFRYNSKSKLWEVMLSNKHTLILKRNTNSQKILSLHPYLLQISQSYIINISYLASIEDNNCVLLPPFNDAELLQVSKSFMKKLKEKYPCL
;
A
#
# COMPACT_ATOMS: atom_id res chain seq x y z
N LEU A 1 -5.39 -9.90 16.04
CA LEU A 1 -5.26 -10.45 14.69
C LEU A 1 -5.97 -9.56 13.68
N ILE A 2 -5.23 -9.10 12.67
CA ILE A 2 -5.75 -8.17 11.66
C ILE A 2 -6.01 -8.96 10.37
N HIS A 3 -7.23 -8.82 9.84
CA HIS A 3 -7.62 -9.46 8.59
C HIS A 3 -7.27 -8.58 7.39
N LEU A 4 -7.02 -9.19 6.24
CA LEU A 4 -6.64 -8.48 5.02
C LEU A 4 -7.64 -7.37 4.68
N GLU A 5 -8.94 -7.64 4.82
CA GLU A 5 -9.98 -6.66 4.48
C GLU A 5 -9.96 -5.42 5.39
N GLU A 6 -9.23 -5.46 6.50
CA GLU A 6 -9.06 -4.31 7.38
C GLU A 6 -7.89 -3.42 6.94
N ILE A 7 -7.02 -3.91 6.05
CA ILE A 7 -5.79 -3.23 5.66
C ILE A 7 -6.02 -2.43 4.39
N GLY A 8 -5.76 -1.12 4.44
CA GLY A 8 -5.82 -0.26 3.27
C GLY A 8 -4.48 -0.15 2.59
N TYR A 9 -3.49 0.34 3.31
CA TYR A 9 -2.14 0.48 2.75
C TYR A 9 -1.13 0.62 3.89
N PHE A 10 0.14 0.43 3.52
CA PHE A 10 1.28 0.60 4.42
C PHE A 10 2.07 1.81 3.97
N ARG A 11 2.60 2.56 4.93
CA ARG A 11 3.43 3.72 4.68
C ARG A 11 4.71 3.62 5.48
N TYR A 12 5.85 3.94 4.84
CA TYR A 12 7.12 4.04 5.55
C TYR A 12 7.29 5.47 6.08
N ASN A 13 7.45 5.60 7.38
CA ASN A 13 7.68 6.90 8.01
C ASN A 13 9.18 7.16 8.08
N SER A 14 9.69 8.09 7.27
CA SER A 14 11.12 8.36 7.18
C SER A 14 11.70 8.99 8.45
N LYS A 15 10.86 9.64 9.26
CA LYS A 15 11.31 10.24 10.52
C LYS A 15 11.57 9.19 11.59
N SER A 16 10.62 8.30 11.79
CA SER A 16 10.75 7.22 12.78
C SER A 16 11.51 6.01 12.23
N LYS A 17 11.60 5.90 10.90
CA LYS A 17 12.17 4.75 10.18
C LYS A 17 11.40 3.47 10.47
N LEU A 18 10.09 3.60 10.61
CA LEU A 18 9.19 2.48 10.87
C LEU A 18 8.09 2.46 9.82
N TRP A 19 7.62 1.25 9.49
CA TRP A 19 6.44 1.07 8.65
C TRP A 19 5.19 1.22 9.51
N GLU A 20 4.15 1.78 8.90
CA GLU A 20 2.84 1.98 9.52
C GLU A 20 1.78 1.36 8.61
N VAL A 21 0.70 0.86 9.22
CA VAL A 21 -0.43 0.33 8.44
C VAL A 21 -1.68 1.14 8.74
N MET A 22 -2.39 1.54 7.67
CA MET A 22 -3.65 2.28 7.76
C MET A 22 -4.80 1.29 7.68
N LEU A 23 -5.64 1.27 8.71
CA LEU A 23 -6.74 0.31 8.84
C LEU A 23 -8.08 0.93 8.45
N SER A 24 -9.04 0.07 8.12
CA SER A 24 -10.37 0.49 7.69
C SER A 24 -11.16 1.25 8.77
N ASN A 25 -10.80 1.07 10.03
CA ASN A 25 -11.39 1.84 11.13
C ASN A 25 -10.70 3.20 11.32
N LYS A 26 -9.83 3.57 10.38
CA LYS A 26 -9.05 4.82 10.36
C LYS A 26 -7.97 4.89 11.45
N HIS A 27 -7.68 3.78 12.09
CA HIS A 27 -6.54 3.70 13.00
C HIS A 27 -5.26 3.41 12.22
N THR A 28 -4.14 3.90 12.75
CA THR A 28 -2.81 3.63 12.24
C THR A 28 -2.07 2.78 13.25
N LEU A 29 -1.53 1.65 12.79
CA LEU A 29 -0.67 0.81 13.63
C LEU A 29 0.77 0.97 13.18
N ILE A 30 1.67 1.10 14.16
CA ILE A 30 3.11 1.17 13.90
C ILE A 30 3.68 -0.24 14.01
N LEU A 31 4.38 -0.67 12.96
CA LEU A 31 4.94 -2.01 12.92
C LEU A 31 6.29 -2.07 13.63
N LYS A 32 6.72 -3.29 13.92
CA LYS A 32 7.98 -3.50 14.64
C LYS A 32 9.16 -2.99 13.83
N ARG A 33 10.21 -2.56 14.53
CA ARG A 33 11.41 -1.95 13.94
C ARG A 33 12.08 -2.81 12.87
N ASN A 34 12.03 -4.13 13.02
CA ASN A 34 12.65 -5.04 12.06
C ASN A 34 11.75 -5.41 10.87
N THR A 35 10.60 -4.75 10.74
CA THR A 35 9.71 -4.95 9.60
C THR A 35 10.25 -4.23 8.38
N ASN A 36 10.30 -4.92 7.24
CA ASN A 36 10.69 -4.33 5.97
C ASN A 36 9.63 -4.63 4.91
N SER A 37 9.79 -4.02 3.72
CA SER A 37 8.80 -4.18 2.65
C SER A 37 8.62 -5.64 2.22
N GLN A 38 9.69 -6.42 2.19
CA GLN A 38 9.61 -7.82 1.79
C GLN A 38 8.78 -8.64 2.78
N LYS A 39 8.94 -8.38 4.07
CA LYS A 39 8.13 -9.04 5.10
C LYS A 39 6.66 -8.67 4.96
N ILE A 40 6.36 -7.40 4.69
CA ILE A 40 4.99 -6.96 4.47
C ILE A 40 4.40 -7.65 3.24
N LEU A 41 5.11 -7.64 2.12
CA LEU A 41 4.62 -8.24 0.88
C LEU A 41 4.39 -9.73 1.00
N SER A 42 5.12 -10.41 1.90
CA SER A 42 4.94 -11.84 2.12
C SER A 42 3.66 -12.19 2.87
N LEU A 43 2.99 -11.19 3.46
CA LEU A 43 1.78 -11.45 4.25
C LEU A 43 0.59 -11.85 3.39
N HIS A 44 0.49 -11.31 2.18
CA HIS A 44 -0.62 -11.64 1.29
C HIS A 44 -0.31 -11.22 -0.15
N PRO A 45 -0.72 -12.04 -1.15
CA PRO A 45 -0.45 -11.70 -2.56
C PRO A 45 -1.17 -10.44 -3.07
N TYR A 46 -2.20 -9.96 -2.36
CA TYR A 46 -2.90 -8.73 -2.74
C TYR A 46 -2.17 -7.46 -2.29
N LEU A 47 -1.08 -7.59 -1.55
CA LEU A 47 -0.28 -6.43 -1.15
C LEU A 47 0.71 -6.13 -2.27
N LEU A 48 0.69 -4.89 -2.74
CA LEU A 48 1.46 -4.45 -3.89
C LEU A 48 2.25 -3.20 -3.55
N GLN A 49 3.56 -3.26 -3.73
CA GLN A 49 4.41 -2.09 -3.50
C GLN A 49 4.32 -1.15 -4.71
N ILE A 50 4.06 0.13 -4.44
CA ILE A 50 3.91 1.14 -5.49
C ILE A 50 5.04 2.16 -5.49
N SER A 51 5.81 2.21 -4.41
CA SER A 51 6.99 3.08 -4.29
C SER A 51 7.84 2.59 -3.14
N GLN A 52 8.97 3.26 -2.91
CA GLN A 52 9.84 2.95 -1.77
C GLN A 52 9.09 3.05 -0.44
N SER A 53 8.07 3.89 -0.36
CA SER A 53 7.41 4.23 0.90
C SER A 53 5.98 3.74 1.02
N TYR A 54 5.42 3.11 -0.01
CA TYR A 54 4.01 2.72 0.01
C TYR A 54 3.77 1.33 -0.54
N ILE A 55 2.93 0.58 0.18
CA ILE A 55 2.41 -0.72 -0.24
C ILE A 55 0.91 -0.65 -0.09
N ILE A 56 0.14 -0.96 -1.15
CA ILE A 56 -1.32 -0.91 -1.11
C ILE A 56 -1.92 -2.31 -1.10
N ASN A 57 -3.14 -2.39 -0.58
CA ASN A 57 -3.99 -3.58 -0.73
C ASN A 57 -4.80 -3.40 -2.02
N ILE A 58 -4.51 -4.20 -3.04
CA ILE A 58 -5.15 -4.02 -4.35
C ILE A 58 -6.65 -4.32 -4.31
N SER A 59 -7.15 -4.99 -3.28
CA SER A 59 -8.60 -5.20 -3.15
C SER A 59 -9.35 -3.89 -2.92
N TYR A 60 -8.67 -2.83 -2.48
CA TYR A 60 -9.26 -1.50 -2.36
C TYR A 60 -8.95 -0.59 -3.54
N LEU A 61 -8.20 -1.07 -4.53
CA LEU A 61 -7.81 -0.23 -5.66
C LEU A 61 -8.97 -0.09 -6.64
N ALA A 62 -9.47 1.15 -6.82
CA ALA A 62 -10.51 1.45 -7.78
C ALA A 62 -9.91 1.70 -9.16
N SER A 63 -8.85 2.52 -9.23
CA SER A 63 -8.20 2.87 -10.49
C SER A 63 -6.84 3.49 -10.23
N ILE A 64 -6.03 3.62 -11.29
CA ILE A 64 -4.79 4.38 -11.28
C ILE A 64 -4.95 5.49 -12.31
N GLU A 65 -4.91 6.75 -11.86
CA GLU A 65 -5.09 7.93 -12.69
C GLU A 65 -3.85 8.81 -12.60
N ASP A 66 -3.16 9.01 -13.73
CA ASP A 66 -1.92 9.79 -13.78
C ASP A 66 -0.91 9.32 -12.72
N ASN A 67 -0.72 8.00 -12.62
CA ASN A 67 0.16 7.33 -11.66
C ASN A 67 -0.30 7.45 -10.20
N ASN A 68 -1.49 7.97 -9.95
CA ASN A 68 -2.06 8.07 -8.61
C ASN A 68 -3.05 6.95 -8.36
N CYS A 69 -2.93 6.26 -7.26
CA CYS A 69 -3.87 5.22 -6.87
C CYS A 69 -5.12 5.85 -6.27
N VAL A 70 -6.28 5.51 -6.83
CA VAL A 70 -7.57 5.90 -6.29
C VAL A 70 -8.13 4.69 -5.56
N LEU A 71 -8.37 4.84 -4.27
CA LEU A 71 -8.84 3.73 -3.43
C LEU A 71 -10.33 3.84 -3.14
N LEU A 72 -10.94 2.69 -2.91
CA LEU A 72 -12.34 2.58 -2.50
C LEU A 72 -12.51 3.02 -1.04
N PRO A 73 -13.72 3.46 -0.63
CA PRO A 73 -13.97 3.75 0.77
C PRO A 73 -13.63 2.55 1.66
N PRO A 74 -13.14 2.77 2.89
CA PRO A 74 -12.99 4.06 3.57
C PRO A 74 -11.67 4.79 3.26
N PHE A 75 -10.92 4.37 2.25
CA PHE A 75 -9.61 4.94 1.93
C PHE A 75 -9.64 5.92 0.77
N ASN A 76 -10.83 6.33 0.32
CA ASN A 76 -11.00 7.22 -0.83
C ASN A 76 -10.47 8.64 -0.59
N ASP A 77 -10.29 9.03 0.66
CA ASP A 77 -9.72 10.32 1.04
C ASP A 77 -8.31 10.20 1.61
N ALA A 78 -7.63 9.10 1.28
CA ALA A 78 -6.27 8.87 1.74
C ALA A 78 -5.30 9.89 1.15
N GLU A 79 -4.10 9.96 1.75
CA GLU A 79 -3.01 10.78 1.23
C GLU A 79 -2.66 10.35 -0.20
N LEU A 80 -1.87 11.20 -0.88
CA LEU A 80 -1.47 10.92 -2.26
C LEU A 80 -0.64 9.63 -2.33
N LEU A 81 -1.16 8.64 -3.06
CA LEU A 81 -0.51 7.34 -3.21
C LEU A 81 -0.04 7.20 -4.66
N GLN A 82 1.14 7.73 -4.94
CA GLN A 82 1.69 7.78 -6.29
C GLN A 82 2.57 6.58 -6.57
N VAL A 83 2.37 5.96 -7.73
CA VAL A 83 3.21 4.86 -8.19
C VAL A 83 4.46 5.44 -8.84
N SER A 84 5.65 5.04 -8.37
CA SER A 84 6.89 5.50 -8.99
C SER A 84 7.10 4.82 -10.34
N LYS A 85 7.94 5.41 -11.21
CA LYS A 85 8.18 4.89 -12.56
C LYS A 85 8.66 3.45 -12.54
N SER A 86 9.62 3.13 -11.67
CA SER A 86 10.18 1.79 -11.61
C SER A 86 9.15 0.77 -11.13
N PHE A 87 8.29 1.14 -10.20
CA PHE A 87 7.25 0.25 -9.71
C PHE A 87 6.09 0.15 -10.70
N MET A 88 5.81 1.22 -11.46
CA MET A 88 4.77 1.17 -12.51
C MET A 88 5.13 0.13 -13.58
N LYS A 89 6.39 0.05 -13.96
CA LYS A 89 6.84 -0.95 -14.91
C LYS A 89 6.58 -2.37 -14.41
N LYS A 90 6.93 -2.65 -13.15
CA LYS A 90 6.68 -3.95 -12.53
C LYS A 90 5.20 -4.25 -12.43
N LEU A 91 4.40 -3.22 -12.11
CA LEU A 91 2.96 -3.36 -11.98
C LEU A 91 2.31 -3.76 -13.30
N LYS A 92 2.72 -3.12 -14.40
CA LYS A 92 2.19 -3.43 -15.73
C LYS A 92 2.60 -4.81 -16.22
N GLU A 93 3.79 -5.27 -15.83
CA GLU A 93 4.22 -6.63 -16.16
C GLU A 93 3.36 -7.67 -15.44
N LYS A 94 3.01 -7.42 -14.18
CA LYS A 94 2.19 -8.33 -13.38
C LYS A 94 0.71 -8.22 -13.74
N TYR A 95 0.23 -7.03 -14.09
CA TYR A 95 -1.18 -6.75 -14.41
C TYR A 95 -1.25 -5.97 -15.72
N PRO A 96 -1.13 -6.65 -16.89
CA PRO A 96 -1.06 -5.93 -18.18
C PRO A 96 -2.28 -5.08 -18.51
N CYS A 97 -3.41 -5.34 -17.83
CA CYS A 97 -4.68 -4.60 -18.07
C CYS A 97 -4.73 -3.22 -17.39
N LEU A 98 -3.78 -2.92 -16.55
CA LEU A 98 -3.79 -1.63 -15.83
C LEU A 98 -3.26 -0.48 -16.65
#